data_f368fe8615965cdfc60fa59a8ad2bb16
#
_entry.id   f368fe8615965cdfc60fa59a8ad2bb16
#
_cell.length_a   1.000
_cell.length_b   1.000
_cell.length_c   1.000
_cell.angle_alpha   90.00
_cell.angle_beta   90.00
_cell.angle_gamma   90.00
#
_symmetry.space_group_name_H-M   'P 1'
#
loop_
_entity.id
_entity.type
_entity.pdbx_description
1 polymer ?
#
loop_
_entity_poly.entity_id
_entity_poly.type
_entity_poly.pdbx_seq_one_letter_code
_entity_poly.pdbx_strand_id
1 'polypeptide(L)'
;MICCSLRPAHSRTLVLSARIPIIQINMNQESFKSGFAVLIGRSNVGKSTLLNSLVGTKVAITTPKPQTTRVPLQGVVHDHRGQIVFVDTPGVMQKAKDELTKKLLASVKESLRDIDVILYVVDPTREIGNEERQTLKMIEHIDKPKLLIINKVDERSAQRNIDFYRDLFDEHFDAVIELSALQGTNLDLLKNWIFDNLPEGEAYYGPTEISNLGQKERIAELIREKLFLRLREEVPYSVHVVVHEIEERKNGVIYIRADVLTSQERYKRMIIGQGARGIKEISQSTRNELEAVTGKKIYLELNVEIDTHWVERF
;
A
#
# COMPACT_ATOMS: atom_id res chain seq x y z
N MET A 1 103.03 -21.14 -19.07
CA MET A 1 101.90 -21.30 -18.17
C MET A 1 101.03 -20.04 -18.29
N ILE A 2 99.99 -20.13 -19.05
CA ILE A 2 99.12 -18.97 -19.39
C ILE A 2 97.83 -19.19 -18.69
N CYS A 3 97.52 -18.31 -17.78
CA CYS A 3 96.25 -18.31 -17.05
C CYS A 3 95.25 -17.37 -17.75
N CYS A 4 94.18 -17.92 -18.31
CA CYS A 4 93.17 -17.18 -19.02
C CYS A 4 91.99 -16.94 -18.09
N SER A 5 91.72 -15.69 -17.74
CA SER A 5 90.58 -15.26 -16.90
C SER A 5 89.43 -14.89 -17.80
N LEU A 6 88.34 -15.68 -17.72
CA LEU A 6 87.06 -15.37 -18.35
C LEU A 6 86.25 -14.50 -17.41
N ARG A 7 85.77 -13.31 -17.88
CA ARG A 7 84.78 -12.46 -17.19
C ARG A 7 83.40 -12.90 -17.62
N PRO A 8 82.40 -12.95 -16.71
CA PRO A 8 81.01 -13.26 -17.09
C PRO A 8 80.34 -12.03 -17.68
N ALA A 9 79.56 -12.27 -18.72
CA ALA A 9 78.72 -11.29 -19.38
C ALA A 9 77.50 -10.92 -18.51
N HIS A 10 77.27 -9.62 -18.26
CA HIS A 10 76.07 -9.11 -17.65
C HIS A 10 74.94 -9.14 -18.67
N SER A 11 73.94 -10.02 -18.46
CA SER A 11 72.63 -9.95 -19.11
C SER A 11 71.80 -8.82 -18.48
N ARG A 12 71.58 -7.77 -19.23
CA ARG A 12 70.55 -6.71 -18.84
C ARG A 12 69.18 -7.25 -19.15
N THR A 13 68.47 -7.66 -18.11
CA THR A 13 67.00 -7.90 -18.19
C THR A 13 66.29 -6.57 -18.29
N LEU A 14 65.70 -6.31 -19.46
CA LEU A 14 64.79 -5.19 -19.69
C LEU A 14 63.45 -5.55 -18.99
N VAL A 15 63.16 -4.94 -17.81
CA VAL A 15 61.89 -5.01 -17.21
C VAL A 15 60.98 -3.96 -17.89
N LEU A 16 60.17 -4.40 -18.84
CA LEU A 16 59.06 -3.60 -19.39
C LEU A 16 57.96 -3.52 -18.32
N SER A 17 57.94 -2.43 -17.55
CA SER A 17 56.77 -2.11 -16.68
C SER A 17 55.63 -1.62 -17.58
N ALA A 18 54.79 -2.54 -18.00
CA ALA A 18 53.48 -2.16 -18.57
C ALA A 18 52.63 -1.53 -17.44
N ARG A 19 52.53 -0.22 -17.43
CA ARG A 19 51.51 0.48 -16.63
C ARG A 19 50.15 0.15 -17.24
N ILE A 20 49.43 -0.79 -16.65
CA ILE A 20 47.99 -1.01 -16.92
C ILE A 20 47.29 0.27 -16.47
N PRO A 21 46.58 1.01 -17.33
CA PRO A 21 45.78 2.12 -16.89
C PRO A 21 44.69 1.58 -15.95
N ILE A 22 44.69 2.04 -14.68
CA ILE A 22 43.59 1.81 -13.79
C ILE A 22 42.43 2.57 -14.42
N ILE A 23 41.54 1.84 -15.11
CA ILE A 23 40.25 2.35 -15.52
C ILE A 23 39.50 2.56 -14.21
N GLN A 24 39.45 3.79 -13.72
CA GLN A 24 38.47 4.19 -12.71
C GLN A 24 37.10 4.05 -13.39
N ILE A 25 36.46 2.90 -13.15
CA ILE A 25 35.02 2.76 -13.38
C ILE A 25 34.41 3.69 -12.35
N ASN A 26 34.06 4.91 -12.78
CA ASN A 26 33.09 5.73 -12.06
C ASN A 26 31.79 4.94 -12.11
N MET A 27 31.58 4.04 -11.17
CA MET A 27 30.24 3.62 -10.78
C MET A 27 29.60 4.88 -10.21
N ASN A 28 28.82 5.57 -11.03
CA ASN A 28 27.81 6.46 -10.50
C ASN A 28 27.00 5.56 -9.54
N GLN A 29 27.30 5.62 -8.25
CA GLN A 29 26.36 5.15 -7.24
C GLN A 29 25.16 6.09 -7.41
N GLU A 30 24.11 5.58 -8.06
CA GLU A 30 22.82 6.26 -8.02
C GLU A 30 22.52 6.51 -6.55
N SER A 31 22.35 7.76 -6.19
CA SER A 31 22.07 8.13 -4.80
C SER A 31 20.76 7.47 -4.36
N PHE A 32 20.78 6.89 -3.15
CA PHE A 32 19.61 6.22 -2.61
C PHE A 32 18.47 7.26 -2.42
N LYS A 33 17.32 6.99 -3.01
CA LYS A 33 16.14 7.85 -2.94
C LYS A 33 15.10 7.28 -2.00
N SER A 34 14.51 8.12 -1.17
CA SER A 34 13.46 7.69 -0.26
C SER A 34 12.45 8.80 -0.01
N GLY A 35 11.17 8.46 0.00
CA GLY A 35 10.12 9.45 0.21
C GLY A 35 8.72 8.85 0.21
N PHE A 36 7.75 9.74 0.43
CA PHE A 36 6.34 9.41 0.59
C PHE A 36 5.54 9.71 -0.68
N ALA A 37 4.83 8.69 -1.20
CA ALA A 37 3.91 8.78 -2.33
C ALA A 37 2.48 8.54 -1.86
N VAL A 38 1.63 9.57 -1.85
CA VAL A 38 0.23 9.44 -1.40
C VAL A 38 -0.67 8.98 -2.53
N LEU A 39 -1.47 7.95 -2.27
CA LEU A 39 -2.54 7.48 -3.15
C LEU A 39 -3.85 8.18 -2.78
N ILE A 40 -4.35 9.07 -3.63
CA ILE A 40 -5.59 9.80 -3.44
C ILE A 40 -6.56 9.54 -4.59
N GLY A 41 -7.85 9.58 -4.30
CA GLY A 41 -8.92 9.35 -5.27
C GLY A 41 -10.20 8.95 -4.56
N ARG A 42 -11.31 8.90 -5.29
CA ARG A 42 -12.59 8.48 -4.70
C ARG A 42 -12.59 7.00 -4.25
N SER A 43 -13.64 6.59 -3.59
CA SER A 43 -13.79 5.20 -3.16
C SER A 43 -13.86 4.23 -4.35
N ASN A 44 -13.23 3.05 -4.21
CA ASN A 44 -13.26 1.92 -5.16
C ASN A 44 -12.62 2.19 -6.53
N VAL A 45 -11.76 3.19 -6.66
CA VAL A 45 -10.92 3.39 -7.86
C VAL A 45 -9.74 2.42 -7.93
N GLY A 46 -9.46 1.68 -6.84
CA GLY A 46 -8.42 0.64 -6.81
C GLY A 46 -7.14 1.05 -6.08
N LYS A 47 -7.13 2.10 -5.24
CA LYS A 47 -5.94 2.53 -4.47
C LYS A 47 -5.30 1.40 -3.67
N SER A 48 -6.09 0.73 -2.82
CA SER A 48 -5.60 -0.39 -1.98
C SER A 48 -5.17 -1.61 -2.82
N THR A 49 -5.82 -1.86 -3.97
CA THR A 49 -5.39 -2.89 -4.91
C THR A 49 -4.05 -2.53 -5.53
N LEU A 50 -3.87 -1.27 -5.93
CA LEU A 50 -2.62 -0.76 -6.48
C LEU A 50 -1.49 -0.86 -5.44
N LEU A 51 -1.74 -0.47 -4.19
CA LEU A 51 -0.79 -0.63 -3.11
C LEU A 51 -0.34 -2.08 -2.94
N ASN A 52 -1.29 -3.03 -2.85
CA ASN A 52 -0.99 -4.45 -2.72
C ASN A 52 -0.14 -4.99 -3.90
N SER A 53 -0.46 -4.57 -5.12
CA SER A 53 0.27 -4.98 -6.33
C SER A 53 1.68 -4.40 -6.37
N LEU A 54 1.89 -3.17 -5.90
CA LEU A 54 3.20 -2.53 -5.81
C LEU A 54 4.10 -3.16 -4.74
N VAL A 55 3.53 -3.46 -3.56
CA VAL A 55 4.25 -4.13 -2.46
C VAL A 55 4.50 -5.62 -2.76
N GLY A 56 3.69 -6.21 -3.67
CA GLY A 56 3.79 -7.64 -4.03
C GLY A 56 3.15 -8.58 -3.01
N THR A 57 2.48 -8.05 -1.99
CA THR A 57 1.74 -8.82 -0.98
C THR A 57 0.56 -8.03 -0.44
N LYS A 58 -0.36 -8.72 0.22
CA LYS A 58 -1.56 -8.08 0.79
C LYS A 58 -1.22 -7.33 2.07
N VAL A 59 -1.11 -6.02 2.00
CA VAL A 59 -0.96 -5.10 3.16
C VAL A 59 -2.25 -4.34 3.46
N ALA A 60 -3.03 -4.02 2.44
CA ALA A 60 -4.32 -3.35 2.54
C ALA A 60 -5.48 -4.30 2.24
N ILE A 61 -6.58 -4.19 2.97
CA ILE A 61 -7.80 -4.93 2.66
C ILE A 61 -8.52 -4.34 1.46
N THR A 62 -9.13 -5.20 0.66
CA THR A 62 -9.84 -4.80 -0.56
C THR A 62 -11.25 -5.37 -0.57
N THR A 63 -12.25 -4.52 -0.78
CA THR A 63 -13.63 -4.95 -0.92
C THR A 63 -14.35 -4.13 -2.01
N PRO A 64 -15.43 -4.64 -2.62
CA PRO A 64 -16.22 -3.87 -3.58
C PRO A 64 -17.02 -2.73 -2.93
N LYS A 65 -17.03 -2.62 -1.59
CA LYS A 65 -17.78 -1.60 -0.85
C LYS A 65 -16.95 -0.33 -0.67
N PRO A 66 -17.58 0.85 -0.71
CA PRO A 66 -16.87 2.09 -0.43
C PRO A 66 -16.38 2.15 1.03
N GLN A 67 -15.46 3.06 1.33
CA GLN A 67 -14.89 3.26 2.68
C GLN A 67 -14.25 2.01 3.30
N THR A 68 -13.62 1.18 2.47
CA THR A 68 -12.88 0.01 2.97
C THR A 68 -11.66 0.48 3.78
N THR A 69 -10.88 1.40 3.26
CA THR A 69 -9.78 2.06 4.00
C THR A 69 -10.35 3.11 4.93
N ARG A 70 -10.04 3.04 6.22
CA ARG A 70 -10.49 3.99 7.25
C ARG A 70 -9.36 4.78 7.88
N VAL A 71 -8.20 4.16 8.01
CA VAL A 71 -6.99 4.77 8.55
C VAL A 71 -5.95 4.77 7.43
N PRO A 72 -5.18 5.85 7.25
CA PRO A 72 -4.09 5.87 6.30
C PRO A 72 -3.13 4.71 6.57
N LEU A 73 -2.92 3.89 5.55
CA LEU A 73 -2.06 2.72 5.62
C LEU A 73 -0.79 3.01 4.83
N GLN A 74 0.36 2.77 5.43
CA GLN A 74 1.63 2.84 4.72
C GLN A 74 2.04 1.46 4.23
N GLY A 75 2.37 1.36 2.94
CA GLY A 75 2.96 0.20 2.32
C GLY A 75 4.33 0.54 1.75
N VAL A 76 5.32 -0.31 1.99
CA VAL A 76 6.71 -0.02 1.69
C VAL A 76 7.19 -0.88 0.54
N VAL A 77 7.80 -0.24 -0.46
CA VAL A 77 8.45 -0.90 -1.59
C VAL A 77 9.95 -0.64 -1.50
N HIS A 78 10.72 -1.71 -1.41
CA HIS A 78 12.18 -1.69 -1.47
C HIS A 78 12.66 -1.95 -2.88
N ASP A 79 13.56 -1.13 -3.38
CA ASP A 79 14.19 -1.25 -4.70
C ASP A 79 15.71 -0.99 -4.55
N HIS A 80 16.52 -1.41 -5.50
CA HIS A 80 17.96 -1.11 -5.50
C HIS A 80 18.26 0.40 -5.56
N ARG A 81 17.34 1.21 -6.08
CA ARG A 81 17.43 2.66 -6.17
C ARG A 81 17.03 3.36 -4.87
N GLY A 82 16.31 2.66 -3.98
CA GLY A 82 15.79 3.30 -2.77
C GLY A 82 14.54 2.65 -2.18
N GLN A 83 13.74 3.48 -1.52
CA GLN A 83 12.53 3.07 -0.82
C GLN A 83 11.37 4.01 -1.14
N ILE A 84 10.23 3.46 -1.54
CA ILE A 84 8.98 4.23 -1.69
C ILE A 84 8.05 3.87 -0.53
N VAL A 85 7.61 4.85 0.23
CA VAL A 85 6.56 4.70 1.24
C VAL A 85 5.25 5.19 0.65
N PHE A 86 4.40 4.25 0.24
CA PHE A 86 3.05 4.58 -0.24
C PHE A 86 2.12 4.84 0.94
N VAL A 87 1.30 5.88 0.83
CA VAL A 87 0.24 6.19 1.80
C VAL A 87 -1.11 5.96 1.14
N ASP A 88 -1.79 4.83 1.45
CA ASP A 88 -3.16 4.57 0.99
C ASP A 88 -4.14 5.34 1.87
N THR A 89 -4.92 6.21 1.25
CA THR A 89 -5.88 7.06 1.96
C THR A 89 -7.31 6.57 1.83
N PRO A 90 -8.19 6.87 2.80
CA PRO A 90 -9.62 6.72 2.62
C PRO A 90 -10.11 7.39 1.34
N GLY A 91 -11.05 6.76 0.64
CA GLY A 91 -11.63 7.36 -0.56
C GLY A 91 -12.37 8.65 -0.27
N VAL A 92 -12.13 9.69 -1.07
CA VAL A 92 -12.83 10.97 -0.94
C VAL A 92 -14.31 10.79 -1.30
N MET A 93 -15.20 11.38 -0.49
CA MET A 93 -16.66 11.33 -0.63
C MET A 93 -17.27 12.74 -0.61
N GLN A 94 -18.40 12.92 -1.29
CA GLN A 94 -19.04 14.22 -1.51
C GLN A 94 -19.48 14.95 -0.24
N LYS A 95 -19.95 14.23 0.80
CA LYS A 95 -20.52 14.86 2.00
C LYS A 95 -20.17 14.07 3.25
N ALA A 96 -19.60 14.76 4.21
CA ALA A 96 -19.45 14.27 5.57
C ALA A 96 -20.80 14.35 6.29
N LYS A 97 -21.62 13.28 6.19
CA LYS A 97 -22.94 13.22 6.83
C LYS A 97 -22.87 12.81 8.29
N ASP A 98 -21.83 12.09 8.68
CA ASP A 98 -21.63 11.55 10.01
C ASP A 98 -20.20 11.84 10.51
N GLU A 99 -19.97 11.56 11.79
CA GLU A 99 -18.70 11.80 12.46
C GLU A 99 -17.55 10.96 11.85
N LEU A 100 -17.83 9.71 11.50
CA LEU A 100 -16.83 8.84 10.85
C LEU A 100 -16.35 9.46 9.54
N THR A 101 -17.24 9.89 8.66
CA THR A 101 -16.89 10.50 7.37
C THR A 101 -16.08 11.80 7.56
N LYS A 102 -16.37 12.60 8.60
CA LYS A 102 -15.58 13.80 8.93
C LYS A 102 -14.14 13.42 9.32
N LYS A 103 -13.97 12.42 10.17
CA LYS A 103 -12.66 11.89 10.56
C LYS A 103 -11.88 11.36 9.36
N LEU A 104 -12.54 10.60 8.46
CA LEU A 104 -11.92 10.10 7.24
C LEU A 104 -11.40 11.23 6.33
N LEU A 105 -12.18 12.28 6.13
CA LEU A 105 -11.75 13.44 5.34
C LEU A 105 -10.61 14.23 6.01
N ALA A 106 -10.62 14.32 7.34
CA ALA A 106 -9.53 14.94 8.08
C ALA A 106 -8.23 14.14 7.91
N SER A 107 -8.29 12.81 8.00
CA SER A 107 -7.11 11.95 7.82
C SER A 107 -6.55 12.00 6.40
N VAL A 108 -7.41 12.13 5.37
CA VAL A 108 -6.94 12.38 3.99
C VAL A 108 -6.16 13.68 3.90
N LYS A 109 -6.69 14.78 4.48
CA LYS A 109 -5.99 16.08 4.47
C LYS A 109 -4.67 16.04 5.23
N GLU A 110 -4.61 15.30 6.33
CA GLU A 110 -3.38 15.12 7.09
C GLU A 110 -2.35 14.32 6.30
N SER A 111 -2.78 13.28 5.59
CA SER A 111 -1.92 12.46 4.73
C SER A 111 -1.33 13.22 3.53
N LEU A 112 -1.82 14.43 3.23
CA LEU A 112 -1.27 15.32 2.21
C LEU A 112 -0.17 16.26 2.76
N ARG A 113 0.15 16.16 4.05
CA ARG A 113 1.31 16.84 4.63
C ARG A 113 2.55 15.98 4.49
N ASP A 114 3.69 16.60 4.44
CA ASP A 114 5.01 15.93 4.44
C ASP A 114 5.14 14.79 3.42
N ILE A 115 4.52 14.97 2.24
CA ILE A 115 4.60 14.05 1.10
C ILE A 115 5.56 14.59 0.04
N ASP A 116 6.09 13.68 -0.79
CA ASP A 116 6.98 14.03 -1.89
C ASP A 116 6.29 13.96 -3.25
N VAL A 117 5.35 13.02 -3.41
CA VAL A 117 4.66 12.75 -4.67
C VAL A 117 3.16 12.51 -4.43
N ILE A 118 2.32 13.04 -5.32
CA ILE A 118 0.88 12.82 -5.32
C ILE A 118 0.49 11.89 -6.47
N LEU A 119 -0.16 10.78 -6.15
CA LEU A 119 -0.69 9.80 -7.08
C LEU A 119 -2.22 9.87 -7.09
N TYR A 120 -2.78 10.59 -8.05
CA TYR A 120 -4.23 10.70 -8.19
C TYR A 120 -4.78 9.55 -9.01
N VAL A 121 -5.50 8.64 -8.35
CA VAL A 121 -6.02 7.41 -8.97
C VAL A 121 -7.48 7.60 -9.37
N VAL A 122 -7.78 7.37 -10.64
CA VAL A 122 -9.13 7.44 -11.21
C VAL A 122 -9.56 6.12 -11.84
N ASP A 123 -10.87 5.94 -11.99
CA ASP A 123 -11.52 4.75 -12.54
C ASP A 123 -12.35 5.14 -13.77
N PRO A 124 -11.88 4.90 -15.00
CA PRO A 124 -12.56 5.27 -16.23
C PRO A 124 -13.78 4.40 -16.57
N THR A 125 -14.07 3.35 -15.78
CA THR A 125 -15.31 2.57 -15.93
C THR A 125 -16.53 3.37 -15.46
N ARG A 126 -16.32 4.52 -14.84
CA ARG A 126 -17.34 5.40 -14.26
C ARG A 126 -17.22 6.81 -14.84
N GLU A 127 -18.35 7.51 -14.84
CA GLU A 127 -18.37 8.92 -15.20
C GLU A 127 -17.71 9.79 -14.13
N ILE A 128 -17.12 10.91 -14.58
CA ILE A 128 -16.53 11.90 -13.70
C ILE A 128 -17.64 12.62 -12.92
N GLY A 129 -17.57 12.53 -11.61
CA GLY A 129 -18.54 13.11 -10.71
C GLY A 129 -17.98 14.24 -9.84
N ASN A 130 -18.80 14.64 -8.87
CA ASN A 130 -18.40 15.67 -7.91
C ASN A 130 -17.27 15.20 -6.99
N GLU A 131 -17.10 13.89 -6.79
CA GLU A 131 -16.04 13.32 -5.95
C GLU A 131 -14.66 13.53 -6.58
N GLU A 132 -14.53 13.35 -7.90
CA GLU A 132 -13.30 13.63 -8.63
C GLU A 132 -12.94 15.12 -8.55
N ARG A 133 -13.93 16.00 -8.80
CA ARG A 133 -13.72 17.45 -8.72
C ARG A 133 -13.32 17.91 -7.32
N GLN A 134 -13.91 17.31 -6.29
CA GLN A 134 -13.57 17.61 -4.90
C GLN A 134 -12.15 17.10 -4.56
N THR A 135 -11.79 15.92 -5.04
CA THR A 135 -10.45 15.36 -4.85
C THR A 135 -9.40 16.23 -5.52
N LEU A 136 -9.65 16.66 -6.77
CA LEU A 136 -8.74 17.55 -7.49
C LEU A 136 -8.52 18.88 -6.73
N LYS A 137 -9.59 19.51 -6.24
CA LYS A 137 -9.49 20.74 -5.42
C LYS A 137 -8.66 20.57 -4.16
N MET A 138 -8.54 19.36 -3.63
CA MET A 138 -7.71 19.11 -2.43
C MET A 138 -6.22 19.13 -2.75
N ILE A 139 -5.83 18.83 -3.99
CA ILE A 139 -4.43 18.63 -4.40
C ILE A 139 -3.93 19.71 -5.39
N GLU A 140 -4.81 20.46 -6.05
CA GLU A 140 -4.43 21.44 -7.09
C GLU A 140 -3.44 22.49 -6.59
N HIS A 141 -3.56 22.91 -5.32
CA HIS A 141 -2.72 23.96 -4.72
C HIS A 141 -1.45 23.43 -4.06
N ILE A 142 -1.22 22.13 -4.06
CA ILE A 142 -0.02 21.54 -3.44
C ILE A 142 1.11 21.60 -4.47
N ASP A 143 2.22 22.23 -4.11
CA ASP A 143 3.41 22.33 -4.95
C ASP A 143 4.31 21.10 -4.77
N LYS A 144 3.85 19.98 -5.35
CA LYS A 144 4.56 18.68 -5.38
C LYS A 144 4.29 17.98 -6.71
N PRO A 145 5.18 17.12 -7.20
CA PRO A 145 4.93 16.32 -8.40
C PRO A 145 3.62 15.52 -8.29
N LYS A 146 2.79 15.65 -9.34
CA LYS A 146 1.46 15.02 -9.41
C LYS A 146 1.36 14.11 -10.62
N LEU A 147 0.96 12.86 -10.38
CA LEU A 147 0.71 11.88 -11.42
C LEU A 147 -0.77 11.52 -11.48
N LEU A 148 -1.36 11.63 -12.68
CA LEU A 148 -2.67 11.03 -12.94
C LEU A 148 -2.52 9.56 -13.26
N ILE A 149 -3.17 8.69 -12.48
CA ILE A 149 -3.20 7.24 -12.68
C ILE A 149 -4.59 6.85 -13.16
N ILE A 150 -4.72 6.49 -14.43
CA ILE A 150 -5.94 5.92 -15.01
C ILE A 150 -5.88 4.41 -14.81
N ASN A 151 -6.59 3.92 -13.79
CA ASN A 151 -6.57 2.51 -13.41
C ASN A 151 -7.68 1.72 -14.11
N LYS A 152 -7.64 0.37 -13.99
CA LYS A 152 -8.61 -0.58 -14.57
C LYS A 152 -8.70 -0.56 -16.08
N VAL A 153 -7.59 -0.31 -16.76
CA VAL A 153 -7.55 -0.32 -18.23
C VAL A 153 -7.78 -1.71 -18.83
N ASP A 154 -7.76 -2.75 -18.01
CA ASP A 154 -8.13 -4.12 -18.36
C ASP A 154 -9.64 -4.29 -18.58
N GLU A 155 -10.47 -3.39 -18.06
CA GLU A 155 -11.91 -3.44 -18.24
C GLU A 155 -12.33 -2.79 -19.57
N ARG A 156 -13.10 -3.51 -20.39
CA ARG A 156 -13.56 -3.00 -21.70
C ARG A 156 -14.36 -1.71 -21.62
N SER A 157 -15.08 -1.49 -20.53
CA SER A 157 -15.85 -0.27 -20.26
C SER A 157 -14.97 0.95 -20.04
N ALA A 158 -13.72 0.78 -19.63
CA ALA A 158 -12.76 1.85 -19.40
C ALA A 158 -12.43 2.65 -20.67
N GLN A 159 -12.30 1.96 -21.81
CA GLN A 159 -11.84 2.53 -23.08
C GLN A 159 -12.62 3.79 -23.53
N ARG A 160 -13.90 3.87 -23.17
CA ARG A 160 -14.77 4.99 -23.58
C ARG A 160 -14.42 6.32 -22.92
N ASN A 161 -13.83 6.28 -21.74
CA ASN A 161 -13.63 7.47 -20.92
C ASN A 161 -12.15 7.81 -20.71
N ILE A 162 -11.22 6.99 -21.17
CA ILE A 162 -9.78 7.21 -20.96
C ILE A 162 -9.36 8.57 -21.54
N ASP A 163 -9.67 8.84 -22.80
CA ASP A 163 -9.32 10.11 -23.44
C ASP A 163 -9.96 11.31 -22.73
N PHE A 164 -11.21 11.15 -22.28
CA PHE A 164 -11.91 12.20 -21.54
C PHE A 164 -11.24 12.48 -20.18
N TYR A 165 -10.72 11.47 -19.50
CA TYR A 165 -9.95 11.67 -18.27
C TYR A 165 -8.61 12.34 -18.52
N ARG A 166 -7.92 12.02 -19.63
CA ARG A 166 -6.69 12.70 -20.04
C ARG A 166 -6.95 14.17 -20.29
N ASP A 167 -7.87 14.48 -21.19
CA ASP A 167 -8.15 15.86 -21.62
C ASP A 167 -8.61 16.74 -20.45
N LEU A 168 -9.41 16.19 -19.52
CA LEU A 168 -9.95 16.99 -18.42
C LEU A 168 -8.90 17.35 -17.36
N PHE A 169 -7.87 16.53 -17.21
CA PHE A 169 -6.90 16.66 -16.11
C PHE A 169 -5.48 17.01 -16.57
N ASP A 170 -5.22 17.08 -17.86
CA ASP A 170 -3.88 17.28 -18.44
C ASP A 170 -3.13 18.47 -17.84
N GLU A 171 -3.80 19.62 -17.69
CA GLU A 171 -3.20 20.84 -17.14
C GLU A 171 -2.86 20.78 -15.63
N HIS A 172 -3.31 19.74 -14.91
CA HIS A 172 -3.17 19.64 -13.47
C HIS A 172 -2.09 18.67 -13.02
N PHE A 173 -1.51 17.88 -13.95
CA PHE A 173 -0.59 16.80 -13.66
C PHE A 173 0.67 16.84 -14.51
N ASP A 174 1.80 16.44 -13.92
CA ASP A 174 3.09 16.40 -14.60
C ASP A 174 3.21 15.22 -15.57
N ALA A 175 2.43 14.18 -15.35
CA ALA A 175 2.35 13.01 -16.22
C ALA A 175 1.03 12.24 -16.04
N VAL A 176 0.75 11.35 -17.01
CA VAL A 176 -0.40 10.44 -16.99
C VAL A 176 0.10 9.01 -17.24
N ILE A 177 -0.32 8.06 -16.40
CA ILE A 177 -0.04 6.64 -16.58
C ILE A 177 -1.35 5.85 -16.56
N GLU A 178 -1.55 5.07 -17.62
CA GLU A 178 -2.63 4.08 -17.70
C GLU A 178 -2.12 2.74 -17.19
N LEU A 179 -2.84 2.14 -16.27
CA LEU A 179 -2.43 0.87 -15.67
C LEU A 179 -3.62 -0.02 -15.27
N SER A 180 -3.32 -1.29 -15.04
CA SER A 180 -4.20 -2.19 -14.32
C SER A 180 -3.53 -2.65 -13.03
N ALA A 181 -4.03 -2.15 -11.91
CA ALA A 181 -3.57 -2.60 -10.59
C ALA A 181 -3.84 -4.09 -10.37
N LEU A 182 -4.95 -4.61 -10.93
CA LEU A 182 -5.34 -6.02 -10.79
C LEU A 182 -4.42 -6.96 -11.57
N GLN A 183 -4.04 -6.58 -12.79
CA GLN A 183 -3.19 -7.38 -13.67
C GLN A 183 -1.71 -7.05 -13.59
N GLY A 184 -1.33 -6.03 -12.83
CA GLY A 184 0.06 -5.59 -12.71
C GLY A 184 0.61 -4.87 -13.95
N THR A 185 -0.27 -4.43 -14.87
CA THR A 185 0.16 -3.74 -16.10
C THR A 185 0.69 -2.35 -15.79
N ASN A 186 1.85 -1.99 -16.36
CA ASN A 186 2.51 -0.69 -16.26
C ASN A 186 2.94 -0.26 -14.83
N LEU A 187 3.03 -1.21 -13.87
CA LEU A 187 3.51 -0.90 -12.51
C LEU A 187 4.99 -0.45 -12.48
N ASP A 188 5.82 -0.98 -13.37
CA ASP A 188 7.23 -0.57 -13.46
C ASP A 188 7.38 0.85 -14.00
N LEU A 189 6.52 1.28 -14.95
CA LEU A 189 6.49 2.66 -15.39
C LEU A 189 6.13 3.60 -14.23
N LEU A 190 5.16 3.20 -13.42
CA LEU A 190 4.76 3.95 -12.23
C LEU A 190 5.91 4.06 -11.21
N LYS A 191 6.58 2.95 -10.89
CA LYS A 191 7.73 2.94 -9.97
C LYS A 191 8.87 3.84 -10.49
N ASN A 192 9.17 3.78 -11.79
CA ASN A 192 10.22 4.59 -12.38
C ASN A 192 9.90 6.08 -12.26
N TRP A 193 8.68 6.49 -12.64
CA TRP A 193 8.26 7.88 -12.51
C TRP A 193 8.33 8.38 -11.06
N ILE A 194 7.93 7.56 -10.08
CA ILE A 194 8.04 7.91 -8.67
C ILE A 194 9.50 8.11 -8.27
N PHE A 195 10.40 7.16 -8.57
CA PHE A 195 11.82 7.28 -8.24
C PHE A 195 12.48 8.50 -8.89
N ASP A 196 12.07 8.88 -10.11
CA ASP A 196 12.58 10.08 -10.77
C ASP A 196 12.23 11.36 -9.99
N ASN A 197 11.10 11.36 -9.27
CA ASN A 197 10.56 12.49 -8.52
C ASN A 197 10.79 12.43 -6.99
N LEU A 198 11.37 11.35 -6.45
CA LEU A 198 11.71 11.26 -5.03
C LEU A 198 13.02 11.97 -4.71
N PRO A 199 13.14 12.58 -3.50
CA PRO A 199 14.40 13.14 -3.02
C PRO A 199 15.43 12.06 -2.70
N GLU A 200 16.68 12.45 -2.65
CA GLU A 200 17.75 11.67 -2.03
C GLU A 200 17.53 11.64 -0.50
N GLY A 201 17.68 10.47 0.10
CA GLY A 201 17.45 10.32 1.54
C GLY A 201 17.69 8.91 2.05
N GLU A 202 17.71 8.76 3.35
CA GLU A 202 17.83 7.46 4.02
C GLU A 202 16.49 6.70 4.02
N ALA A 203 16.55 5.38 4.19
CA ALA A 203 15.36 4.55 4.30
C ALA A 203 14.57 4.86 5.59
N TYR A 204 13.26 5.04 5.49
CA TYR A 204 12.34 5.22 6.62
C TYR A 204 12.03 3.92 7.36
N TYR A 205 12.06 2.79 6.64
CA TYR A 205 11.70 1.47 7.14
C TYR A 205 12.86 0.50 6.98
N GLY A 206 12.97 -0.44 7.90
CA GLY A 206 13.94 -1.52 7.82
C GLY A 206 13.71 -2.43 6.59
N PRO A 207 14.72 -3.19 6.16
CA PRO A 207 14.72 -3.90 4.87
C PRO A 207 13.65 -5.01 4.75
N THR A 208 13.05 -5.44 5.87
CA THR A 208 11.99 -6.46 5.91
C THR A 208 10.62 -5.90 6.24
N GLU A 209 10.54 -4.61 6.53
CA GLU A 209 9.28 -3.96 6.88
C GLU A 209 8.52 -3.56 5.61
N ILE A 210 7.28 -4.00 5.50
CA ILE A 210 6.42 -3.78 4.31
C ILE A 210 5.22 -2.89 4.60
N SER A 211 4.96 -2.54 5.86
CA SER A 211 3.88 -1.64 6.25
C SER A 211 4.07 -1.12 7.68
N ASN A 212 3.35 -0.04 8.00
CA ASN A 212 3.29 0.53 9.35
C ASN A 212 2.35 -0.22 10.31
N LEU A 213 1.58 -1.21 9.83
CA LEU A 213 0.66 -1.95 10.67
C LEU A 213 1.37 -3.03 11.51
N GLY A 214 1.10 -3.03 12.80
CA GLY A 214 1.45 -4.13 13.69
C GLY A 214 0.65 -5.41 13.42
N GLN A 215 0.99 -6.49 14.08
CA GLN A 215 0.30 -7.76 13.91
C GLN A 215 -1.19 -7.70 14.29
N LYS A 216 -1.52 -7.01 15.39
CA LYS A 216 -2.91 -6.89 15.86
C LYS A 216 -3.76 -6.12 14.87
N GLU A 217 -3.25 -5.01 14.37
CA GLU A 217 -3.91 -4.16 13.39
C GLU A 217 -4.16 -4.90 12.07
N ARG A 218 -3.17 -5.66 11.58
CA ARG A 218 -3.32 -6.48 10.36
C ARG A 218 -4.40 -7.55 10.52
N ILE A 219 -4.46 -8.23 11.66
CA ILE A 219 -5.51 -9.22 11.93
C ILE A 219 -6.87 -8.55 12.08
N ALA A 220 -6.95 -7.40 12.74
CA ALA A 220 -8.18 -6.63 12.87
C ALA A 220 -8.73 -6.20 11.49
N GLU A 221 -7.87 -5.70 10.61
CA GLU A 221 -8.24 -5.35 9.24
C GLU A 221 -8.69 -6.57 8.43
N LEU A 222 -8.03 -7.72 8.57
CA LEU A 222 -8.46 -8.96 7.91
C LEU A 222 -9.86 -9.40 8.38
N ILE A 223 -10.13 -9.36 9.69
CA ILE A 223 -11.47 -9.65 10.22
C ILE A 223 -12.48 -8.64 9.66
N ARG A 224 -12.12 -7.35 9.60
CA ARG A 224 -12.97 -6.29 9.07
C ARG A 224 -13.28 -6.50 7.58
N GLU A 225 -12.32 -6.97 6.78
CA GLU A 225 -12.56 -7.37 5.40
C GLU A 225 -13.64 -8.46 5.29
N LYS A 226 -13.54 -9.52 6.11
CA LYS A 226 -14.54 -10.60 6.08
C LYS A 226 -15.93 -10.12 6.52
N LEU A 227 -15.99 -9.19 7.48
CA LEU A 227 -17.23 -8.52 7.85
C LEU A 227 -17.79 -7.71 6.66
N PHE A 228 -16.96 -6.92 5.97
CA PHE A 228 -17.38 -6.14 4.80
C PHE A 228 -17.87 -7.02 3.65
N LEU A 229 -17.21 -8.12 3.37
CA LEU A 229 -17.62 -9.04 2.31
C LEU A 229 -18.97 -9.71 2.61
N ARG A 230 -19.23 -10.04 3.87
CA ARG A 230 -20.42 -10.79 4.28
C ARG A 230 -21.62 -9.91 4.57
N LEU A 231 -21.45 -8.83 5.33
CA LEU A 231 -22.55 -7.95 5.76
C LEU A 231 -23.03 -7.09 4.60
N ARG A 232 -24.25 -6.59 4.70
CA ARG A 232 -24.89 -5.76 3.66
C ARG A 232 -25.31 -4.41 4.20
N GLU A 233 -25.72 -3.51 3.31
CA GLU A 233 -26.28 -2.19 3.61
C GLU A 233 -25.34 -1.37 4.52
N GLU A 234 -25.85 -0.80 5.60
CA GLU A 234 -25.13 0.06 6.54
C GLU A 234 -24.32 -0.70 7.59
N VAL A 235 -24.56 -2.00 7.80
CA VAL A 235 -23.93 -2.78 8.88
C VAL A 235 -22.40 -2.81 8.80
N PRO A 236 -21.75 -2.98 7.61
CA PRO A 236 -20.29 -2.94 7.50
C PRO A 236 -19.67 -1.64 8.01
N TYR A 237 -20.40 -0.54 7.89
CA TYR A 237 -19.90 0.79 8.29
C TYR A 237 -20.04 1.05 9.78
N SER A 238 -20.85 0.25 10.48
CA SER A 238 -21.11 0.38 11.91
C SER A 238 -20.30 -0.57 12.79
N VAL A 239 -19.22 -1.17 12.24
CA VAL A 239 -18.39 -2.11 12.99
C VAL A 239 -16.95 -1.60 13.13
N HIS A 240 -16.33 -1.95 14.26
CA HIS A 240 -14.90 -1.82 14.50
C HIS A 240 -14.37 -3.15 15.04
N VAL A 241 -13.09 -3.46 14.81
CA VAL A 241 -12.48 -4.71 15.27
C VAL A 241 -11.28 -4.38 16.16
N VAL A 242 -11.23 -5.01 17.33
CA VAL A 242 -10.12 -4.88 18.27
C VAL A 242 -9.54 -6.26 18.54
N VAL A 243 -8.25 -6.44 18.30
CA VAL A 243 -7.51 -7.64 18.64
C VAL A 243 -6.82 -7.42 19.98
N HIS A 244 -7.22 -8.19 20.99
CA HIS A 244 -6.70 -8.07 22.36
C HIS A 244 -5.41 -8.86 22.55
N GLU A 245 -5.40 -10.10 22.01
CA GLU A 245 -4.36 -11.05 22.31
C GLU A 245 -3.96 -11.87 21.08
N ILE A 246 -2.66 -12.11 20.95
CA ILE A 246 -2.06 -13.04 19.99
C ILE A 246 -1.01 -13.80 20.77
N GLU A 247 -1.17 -15.14 20.92
CA GLU A 247 -0.28 -15.99 21.65
C GLU A 247 0.02 -17.28 20.88
N GLU A 248 1.28 -17.64 20.74
CA GLU A 248 1.66 -18.96 20.24
C GLU A 248 1.71 -19.95 21.41
N ARG A 249 0.78 -20.90 21.44
CA ARG A 249 0.69 -21.93 22.47
C ARG A 249 1.77 -22.98 22.29
N LYS A 250 2.08 -23.71 23.37
CA LYS A 250 3.12 -24.76 23.39
C LYS A 250 2.94 -25.87 22.33
N ASN A 251 1.72 -26.06 21.82
CA ASN A 251 1.41 -27.04 20.77
C ASN A 251 1.55 -26.44 19.35
N GLY A 252 2.09 -25.23 19.19
CA GLY A 252 2.28 -24.54 17.90
C GLY A 252 1.01 -23.89 17.32
N VAL A 253 -0.11 -23.92 18.04
CA VAL A 253 -1.35 -23.26 17.65
C VAL A 253 -1.27 -21.78 18.04
N ILE A 254 -1.57 -20.87 17.10
CA ILE A 254 -1.69 -19.46 17.39
C ILE A 254 -3.11 -19.18 17.90
N TYR A 255 -3.23 -18.72 19.14
CA TYR A 255 -4.46 -18.24 19.75
C TYR A 255 -4.62 -16.74 19.49
N ILE A 256 -5.81 -16.35 19.04
CA ILE A 256 -6.16 -14.95 18.79
C ILE A 256 -7.50 -14.67 19.45
N ARG A 257 -7.57 -13.59 20.25
CA ARG A 257 -8.81 -13.10 20.84
C ARG A 257 -9.12 -11.71 20.30
N ALA A 258 -10.31 -11.56 19.72
CA ALA A 258 -10.75 -10.31 19.10
C ALA A 258 -12.24 -10.06 19.34
N ASP A 259 -12.61 -8.78 19.38
CA ASP A 259 -13.98 -8.32 19.50
C ASP A 259 -14.38 -7.51 18.28
N VAL A 260 -15.60 -7.77 17.79
CA VAL A 260 -16.29 -6.94 16.81
C VAL A 260 -17.22 -6.00 17.56
N LEU A 261 -16.89 -4.73 17.58
CA LEU A 261 -17.66 -3.68 18.22
C LEU A 261 -18.72 -3.12 17.27
N THR A 262 -19.92 -2.88 17.77
CA THR A 262 -20.98 -2.24 16.99
C THR A 262 -21.87 -1.38 17.89
N SER A 263 -22.54 -0.36 17.30
CA SER A 263 -23.29 0.63 18.08
C SER A 263 -24.70 0.18 18.49
N GLN A 264 -25.25 -0.90 17.92
CA GLN A 264 -26.66 -1.27 18.09
C GLN A 264 -26.87 -2.77 18.23
N GLU A 265 -27.81 -3.17 19.12
CA GLU A 265 -28.21 -4.55 19.34
C GLU A 265 -28.69 -5.24 18.05
N ARG A 266 -29.42 -4.53 17.18
CA ARG A 266 -29.86 -5.07 15.90
C ARG A 266 -28.69 -5.46 15.01
N TYR A 267 -27.62 -4.66 14.96
CA TYR A 267 -26.41 -4.97 14.18
C TYR A 267 -25.64 -6.16 14.77
N LYS A 268 -25.53 -6.22 16.11
CA LYS A 268 -24.97 -7.39 16.81
C LYS A 268 -25.67 -8.67 16.37
N ARG A 269 -27.00 -8.70 16.37
CA ARG A 269 -27.78 -9.87 15.93
C ARG A 269 -27.55 -10.18 14.44
N MET A 270 -27.43 -9.19 13.57
CA MET A 270 -27.15 -9.38 12.15
C MET A 270 -25.74 -9.93 11.90
N ILE A 271 -24.74 -9.49 12.65
CA ILE A 271 -23.35 -9.99 12.57
C ILE A 271 -23.29 -11.44 13.02
N ILE A 272 -23.87 -11.76 14.17
CA ILE A 272 -23.92 -13.13 14.72
C ILE A 272 -24.69 -14.06 13.77
N GLY A 273 -25.83 -13.59 13.27
CA GLY A 273 -26.71 -14.34 12.38
C GLY A 273 -27.43 -15.50 13.07
N GLN A 274 -28.39 -16.10 12.37
CA GLN A 274 -29.20 -17.20 12.89
C GLN A 274 -28.32 -18.40 13.29
N GLY A 275 -28.46 -18.86 14.53
CA GLY A 275 -27.66 -19.98 15.07
C GLY A 275 -26.15 -19.72 15.07
N ALA A 276 -25.74 -18.46 15.19
CA ALA A 276 -24.36 -18.00 15.12
C ALA A 276 -23.64 -18.33 13.78
N ARG A 277 -24.40 -18.59 12.70
CA ARG A 277 -23.82 -18.92 11.39
C ARG A 277 -22.94 -17.79 10.85
N GLY A 278 -23.36 -16.53 11.02
CA GLY A 278 -22.65 -15.36 10.52
C GLY A 278 -21.25 -15.23 11.08
N ILE A 279 -21.14 -15.21 12.41
CA ILE A 279 -19.85 -15.05 13.06
C ILE A 279 -18.93 -16.27 12.85
N LYS A 280 -19.51 -17.47 12.72
CA LYS A 280 -18.75 -18.69 12.39
C LYS A 280 -18.13 -18.63 10.99
N GLU A 281 -18.87 -18.14 9.99
CA GLU A 281 -18.37 -17.98 8.61
C GLU A 281 -17.24 -16.95 8.55
N ILE A 282 -17.38 -15.81 9.24
CA ILE A 282 -16.35 -14.77 9.35
C ILE A 282 -15.10 -15.35 10.02
N SER A 283 -15.24 -16.01 11.15
CA SER A 283 -14.14 -16.64 11.89
C SER A 283 -13.43 -17.70 11.04
N GLN A 284 -14.18 -18.56 10.34
CA GLN A 284 -13.61 -19.60 9.49
C GLN A 284 -12.83 -19.01 8.30
N SER A 285 -13.40 -18.02 7.63
CA SER A 285 -12.73 -17.35 6.49
C SER A 285 -11.44 -16.64 6.93
N THR A 286 -11.47 -15.98 8.09
CA THR A 286 -10.29 -15.33 8.68
C THR A 286 -9.22 -16.36 9.01
N ARG A 287 -9.57 -17.46 9.69
CA ARG A 287 -8.62 -18.53 10.03
C ARG A 287 -7.97 -19.14 8.80
N ASN A 288 -8.76 -19.47 7.77
CA ASN A 288 -8.23 -20.06 6.53
C ASN A 288 -7.15 -19.19 5.90
N GLU A 289 -7.37 -17.86 5.85
CA GLU A 289 -6.38 -16.95 5.28
C GLU A 289 -5.14 -16.82 6.17
N LEU A 290 -5.31 -16.70 7.48
CA LEU A 290 -4.18 -16.66 8.42
C LEU A 290 -3.36 -17.97 8.40
N GLU A 291 -4.01 -19.14 8.36
CA GLU A 291 -3.35 -20.44 8.26
C GLU A 291 -2.57 -20.57 6.94
N ALA A 292 -3.13 -20.08 5.83
CA ALA A 292 -2.45 -20.10 4.54
C ALA A 292 -1.17 -19.23 4.53
N VAL A 293 -1.20 -18.08 5.19
CA VAL A 293 -0.05 -17.17 5.26
C VAL A 293 0.99 -17.62 6.28
N THR A 294 0.56 -18.12 7.44
CA THR A 294 1.47 -18.43 8.55
C THR A 294 2.00 -19.88 8.52
N GLY A 295 1.32 -20.77 7.80
CA GLY A 295 1.57 -22.22 7.85
C GLY A 295 1.25 -22.88 9.18
N LYS A 296 0.63 -22.13 10.12
CA LYS A 296 0.31 -22.60 11.48
C LYS A 296 -1.19 -22.72 11.68
N LYS A 297 -1.62 -23.61 12.59
CA LYS A 297 -3.01 -23.70 13.00
C LYS A 297 -3.42 -22.47 13.81
N ILE A 298 -4.61 -21.95 13.51
CA ILE A 298 -5.17 -20.76 14.16
C ILE A 298 -6.40 -21.13 14.98
N TYR A 299 -6.43 -20.67 16.22
CA TYR A 299 -7.64 -20.66 17.05
C TYR A 299 -8.08 -19.21 17.24
N LEU A 300 -9.17 -18.82 16.59
CA LEU A 300 -9.72 -17.47 16.66
C LEU A 300 -10.98 -17.45 17.54
N GLU A 301 -10.89 -16.80 18.68
CA GLU A 301 -12.01 -16.43 19.54
C GLU A 301 -12.50 -15.04 19.11
N LEU A 302 -13.70 -15.00 18.55
CA LEU A 302 -14.29 -13.79 17.99
C LEU A 302 -15.64 -13.52 18.64
N ASN A 303 -15.72 -12.44 19.41
CA ASN A 303 -16.94 -12.01 20.08
C ASN A 303 -17.56 -10.80 19.36
N VAL A 304 -18.84 -10.52 19.63
CA VAL A 304 -19.52 -9.31 19.14
C VAL A 304 -20.07 -8.55 20.34
N GLU A 305 -19.64 -7.30 20.48
CA GLU A 305 -19.99 -6.46 21.61
C GLU A 305 -20.65 -5.14 21.16
N ILE A 306 -21.42 -4.54 22.06
CA ILE A 306 -22.02 -3.23 21.84
C ILE A 306 -21.12 -2.18 22.47
N ASP A 307 -20.66 -1.26 21.64
CA ASP A 307 -19.95 -0.06 22.05
C ASP A 307 -20.45 1.12 21.21
N THR A 308 -21.23 1.99 21.81
CA THR A 308 -21.80 3.17 21.15
C THR A 308 -20.74 4.23 20.83
N HIS A 309 -19.59 4.17 21.48
CA HIS A 309 -18.48 5.14 21.38
C HIS A 309 -17.28 4.61 20.57
N TRP A 310 -17.42 3.49 19.87
CA TRP A 310 -16.31 2.90 19.14
C TRP A 310 -15.67 3.86 18.11
N VAL A 311 -16.46 4.79 17.55
CA VAL A 311 -15.97 5.83 16.62
C VAL A 311 -14.92 6.76 17.27
N GLU A 312 -14.98 6.95 18.59
CA GLU A 312 -14.02 7.79 19.31
C GLU A 312 -12.64 7.14 19.45
N ARG A 313 -12.56 5.83 19.23
CA ARG A 313 -11.31 5.05 19.30
C ARG A 313 -10.47 5.12 18.02
N PHE A 314 -10.96 5.85 17.02
CA PHE A 314 -10.24 6.15 15.76
C PHE A 314 -9.34 7.36 15.88
#